data_be713d22a3eb8d03f8d8f97bad13afaf
#
_entry.id   be713d22a3eb8d03f8d8f97bad13afaf
#
_cell.length_a   1.000
_cell.length_b   1.000
_cell.length_c   1.000
_cell.angle_alpha   90.00
_cell.angle_beta   90.00
_cell.angle_gamma   90.00
#
_symmetry.space_group_name_H-M   'P 1'
#
loop_
_entity.id
_entity.type
_entity.pdbx_description
1 polymer ?
#
loop_
_entity_poly.entity_id
_entity_poly.type
_entity_poly.pdbx_seq_one_letter_code
_entity_poly.pdbx_strand_id
1 'polypeptide(L)'
;GVTVKESRGRLSYLTPERTKPITARKLGDGFDRTAVLALLEQNAHRAAEKAAAIPEYTRTIRERLQQGKTAKTAPKQGAIQRMVAREATRAEGKGVGYDRWAAVHNLKQMAATVAAYEQYGFTSPEQLDAAITAAYADLHDSTAELKTLEAALQDKKELQGYVLRYAKTKDVRDGLKAQKSDKARAAYRQKHESDFIIADAAARYFREHGIKKLPTYKSLQAEIEQLTADKNARYNDYREKKERVRELQAVKGNIAQMM
;
A
#
# COMPACT_ATOMS: atom_id res chain seq x y z
N GLY A 1 29.56 -0.16 -2.44
CA GLY A 1 29.48 -0.10 -0.99
C GLY A 1 30.85 0.10 -0.35
N VAL A 2 30.89 0.52 0.89
CA VAL A 2 32.11 0.70 1.66
C VAL A 2 32.45 -0.61 2.36
N THR A 3 33.69 -1.10 2.19
CA THR A 3 34.17 -2.28 2.92
C THR A 3 34.80 -1.85 4.24
N VAL A 4 34.35 -2.40 5.35
CA VAL A 4 34.89 -2.12 6.68
C VAL A 4 35.72 -3.30 7.13
N LYS A 5 36.96 -3.04 7.58
CA LYS A 5 37.85 -4.05 8.16
C LYS A 5 38.21 -3.65 9.59
N GLU A 6 38.14 -4.62 10.50
CA GLU A 6 38.62 -4.46 11.87
C GLU A 6 39.98 -5.15 12.03
N SER A 7 40.92 -4.46 12.62
CA SER A 7 42.22 -5.03 13.00
C SER A 7 42.68 -4.43 14.34
N ARG A 8 42.99 -5.29 15.28
CA ARG A 8 43.45 -4.90 16.62
C ARG A 8 42.54 -3.85 17.30
N GLY A 9 41.19 -4.05 17.18
CA GLY A 9 40.20 -3.14 17.73
C GLY A 9 40.04 -1.80 17.03
N ARG A 10 40.65 -1.62 15.85
CA ARG A 10 40.57 -0.41 15.04
C ARG A 10 39.84 -0.68 13.73
N LEU A 11 38.93 0.22 13.39
CA LEU A 11 38.22 0.16 12.10
C LEU A 11 38.98 0.87 10.99
N SER A 12 38.90 0.32 9.79
CA SER A 12 39.38 0.94 8.55
C SER A 12 38.32 0.76 7.44
N TYR A 13 38.16 1.77 6.62
CA TYR A 13 37.09 1.91 5.63
C TYR A 13 37.72 1.99 4.24
N LEU A 14 37.25 1.16 3.32
CA LEU A 14 37.68 1.15 1.92
C LEU A 14 36.46 1.44 1.03
N THR A 15 36.50 2.56 0.33
CA THR A 15 35.48 2.92 -0.68
C THR A 15 35.88 2.32 -2.05
N PRO A 16 34.89 2.10 -2.95
CA PRO A 16 35.18 1.55 -4.30
C PRO A 16 36.16 2.38 -5.12
N GLU A 17 36.26 3.67 -4.84
CA GLU A 17 37.11 4.62 -5.55
C GLU A 17 38.56 4.66 -5.04
N ARG A 18 38.88 3.89 -3.99
CA ARG A 18 40.21 3.94 -3.35
C ARG A 18 40.87 2.58 -3.31
N THR A 19 42.17 2.59 -3.53
CA THR A 19 43.05 1.40 -3.45
C THR A 19 43.55 1.10 -2.05
N LYS A 20 43.53 2.10 -1.13
CA LYS A 20 44.03 1.93 0.24
C LYS A 20 42.96 2.32 1.26
N PRO A 21 42.78 1.52 2.34
CA PRO A 21 41.81 1.83 3.36
C PRO A 21 42.17 3.08 4.20
N ILE A 22 41.19 3.83 4.63
CA ILE A 22 41.35 4.95 5.55
C ILE A 22 41.07 4.46 6.96
N THR A 23 41.92 4.74 7.92
CA THR A 23 41.68 4.40 9.33
C THR A 23 40.64 5.32 9.93
N ALA A 24 39.81 4.81 10.86
CA ALA A 24 38.78 5.56 11.57
C ALA A 24 39.31 6.89 12.15
N ARG A 25 40.52 6.87 12.70
CA ARG A 25 41.18 8.07 13.25
C ARG A 25 41.38 9.22 12.25
N LYS A 26 41.48 8.92 10.95
CA LYS A 26 41.61 9.95 9.89
C LYS A 26 40.23 10.45 9.40
N LEU A 27 39.16 9.76 9.75
CA LEU A 27 37.80 10.14 9.39
C LEU A 27 37.11 10.99 10.48
N GLY A 28 37.63 11.00 11.70
CA GLY A 28 37.12 11.76 12.84
C GLY A 28 36.46 10.87 13.90
N ASP A 29 36.06 11.48 15.01
CA ASP A 29 35.63 10.81 16.25
C ASP A 29 34.33 9.96 16.11
N GLY A 30 33.53 10.23 15.08
CA GLY A 30 32.30 9.48 14.82
C GLY A 30 32.50 8.12 14.08
N PHE A 31 33.73 7.79 13.68
CA PHE A 31 34.03 6.59 12.89
C PHE A 31 34.83 5.53 13.63
N ASP A 32 35.09 5.75 14.91
CA ASP A 32 35.73 4.75 15.73
C ASP A 32 34.77 3.59 16.08
N ARG A 33 35.32 2.50 16.64
CA ARG A 33 34.53 1.32 16.98
C ARG A 33 33.41 1.64 17.98
N THR A 34 33.70 2.46 18.96
CA THR A 34 32.76 2.80 20.04
C THR A 34 31.60 3.63 19.52
N ALA A 35 31.90 4.66 18.71
CA ALA A 35 30.88 5.48 18.08
C ALA A 35 29.99 4.71 17.11
N VAL A 36 30.58 3.82 16.31
CA VAL A 36 29.82 2.98 15.36
C VAL A 36 28.92 2.00 16.11
N LEU A 37 29.41 1.34 17.17
CA LEU A 37 28.58 0.45 17.98
C LEU A 37 27.44 1.19 18.66
N ALA A 38 27.69 2.35 19.25
CA ALA A 38 26.65 3.20 19.88
C ALA A 38 25.58 3.60 18.84
N LEU A 39 25.99 3.94 17.62
CA LEU A 39 25.07 4.31 16.54
C LEU A 39 24.25 3.11 16.04
N LEU A 40 24.85 1.92 16.00
CA LEU A 40 24.14 0.68 15.67
C LEU A 40 23.12 0.30 16.75
N GLU A 41 23.46 0.42 18.03
CA GLU A 41 22.55 0.22 19.15
C GLU A 41 21.41 1.24 19.12
N GLN A 42 21.69 2.51 18.88
CA GLN A 42 20.66 3.54 18.75
C GLN A 42 19.72 3.27 17.57
N ASN A 43 20.27 2.80 16.44
CA ASN A 43 19.46 2.42 15.28
C ASN A 43 18.63 1.15 15.55
N ALA A 44 19.16 0.18 16.29
CA ALA A 44 18.43 -0.99 16.74
C ALA A 44 17.26 -0.63 17.67
N HIS A 45 17.48 0.29 18.62
CA HIS A 45 16.43 0.84 19.48
C HIS A 45 15.37 1.58 18.67
N ARG A 46 15.76 2.46 17.75
CA ARG A 46 14.83 3.13 16.84
C ARG A 46 14.04 2.18 15.94
N ALA A 47 14.69 1.10 15.49
CA ALA A 47 14.01 0.07 14.70
C ALA A 47 13.01 -0.71 15.57
N ALA A 48 13.34 -1.01 16.81
CA ALA A 48 12.46 -1.67 17.78
C ALA A 48 11.28 -0.76 18.17
N GLU A 49 11.51 0.53 18.42
CA GLU A 49 10.45 1.50 18.67
C GLU A 49 9.52 1.70 17.48
N LYS A 50 10.08 1.78 16.26
CA LYS A 50 9.28 1.82 15.03
C LYS A 50 8.50 0.52 14.83
N ALA A 51 9.07 -0.62 15.16
CA ALA A 51 8.38 -1.91 15.08
C ALA A 51 7.27 -2.04 16.14
N ALA A 52 7.47 -1.48 17.34
CA ALA A 52 6.46 -1.40 18.39
C ALA A 52 5.35 -0.38 18.09
N ALA A 53 5.68 0.69 17.36
CA ALA A 53 4.73 1.71 16.92
C ALA A 53 3.96 1.35 15.63
N ILE A 54 4.23 0.17 15.04
CA ILE A 54 3.43 -0.34 13.93
C ILE A 54 2.03 -0.66 14.49
N PRO A 55 0.96 0.00 14.02
CA PRO A 55 -0.39 -0.25 14.51
C PRO A 55 -0.71 -1.76 14.49
N GLU A 56 -1.47 -2.22 15.46
CA GLU A 56 -1.91 -3.61 15.65
C GLU A 56 -2.47 -4.23 14.35
N TYR A 57 -3.01 -3.41 13.49
CA TYR A 57 -3.48 -3.72 12.14
C TYR A 57 -2.38 -4.31 11.22
N THR A 58 -1.17 -3.74 11.21
CA THR A 58 -0.04 -4.25 10.39
C THR A 58 0.52 -5.54 10.96
N ARG A 59 0.43 -5.70 12.27
CA ARG A 59 0.78 -6.94 12.97
C ARG A 59 -0.17 -8.07 12.57
N THR A 60 -1.46 -7.81 12.55
CA THR A 60 -2.50 -8.77 12.13
C THR A 60 -2.34 -9.19 10.66
N ILE A 61 -1.95 -8.29 9.76
CA ILE A 61 -1.66 -8.62 8.35
C ILE A 61 -0.41 -9.50 8.24
N ARG A 62 0.65 -9.17 8.99
CA ARG A 62 1.89 -9.96 8.98
C ARG A 62 1.67 -11.35 9.57
N GLU A 63 0.91 -11.47 10.65
CA GLU A 63 0.52 -12.73 11.27
C GLU A 63 -0.34 -13.59 10.33
N ARG A 64 -1.33 -13.01 9.63
CA ARG A 64 -2.12 -13.70 8.61
C ARG A 64 -1.28 -14.15 7.42
N LEU A 65 -0.31 -13.36 6.97
CA LEU A 65 0.63 -13.74 5.90
C LEU A 65 1.58 -14.85 6.33
N GLN A 66 2.00 -14.88 7.61
CA GLN A 66 2.83 -15.95 8.17
C GLN A 66 2.02 -17.23 8.41
N GLN A 67 0.80 -17.13 8.94
CA GLN A 67 -0.11 -18.26 9.10
C GLN A 67 -0.51 -18.87 7.75
N GLY A 68 -0.65 -18.07 6.70
CA GLY A 68 -0.87 -18.56 5.33
C GLY A 68 0.32 -19.33 4.74
N LYS A 69 1.54 -19.14 5.27
CA LYS A 69 2.73 -19.89 4.83
C LYS A 69 2.94 -21.23 5.57
N THR A 70 2.36 -21.38 6.76
CA THR A 70 2.53 -22.59 7.58
C THR A 70 1.39 -23.60 7.44
N ALA A 71 0.26 -23.20 6.88
CA ALA A 71 -0.88 -24.07 6.65
C ALA A 71 -0.70 -24.92 5.37
N LYS A 72 0.15 -25.96 5.45
CA LYS A 72 0.01 -27.15 4.58
C LYS A 72 -1.17 -27.98 5.09
N THR A 73 -2.37 -27.44 5.05
CA THR A 73 -3.60 -28.20 5.32
C THR A 73 -4.32 -28.45 4.02
N ALA A 74 -4.99 -29.61 3.97
CA ALA A 74 -5.75 -30.16 2.84
C ALA A 74 -6.45 -29.10 1.97
N PRO A 75 -6.58 -29.30 0.66
CA PRO A 75 -7.12 -28.31 -0.26
C PRO A 75 -8.53 -27.95 0.19
N LYS A 76 -8.69 -26.78 0.81
CA LYS A 76 -9.99 -26.14 0.98
C LYS A 76 -10.58 -25.97 -0.42
N GLN A 77 -11.89 -26.04 -0.56
CA GLN A 77 -12.62 -25.91 -1.85
C GLN A 77 -12.09 -24.82 -2.79
N GLY A 78 -11.50 -23.73 -2.26
CA GLY A 78 -10.81 -22.71 -3.07
C GLY A 78 -9.45 -23.11 -3.69
N ALA A 79 -8.93 -24.31 -3.46
CA ALA A 79 -7.68 -24.76 -4.08
C ALA A 79 -7.89 -25.32 -5.49
N ILE A 80 -9.02 -25.96 -5.73
CA ILE A 80 -9.43 -26.43 -7.06
C ILE A 80 -9.67 -25.22 -7.97
N GLN A 81 -10.34 -24.19 -7.46
CA GLN A 81 -10.56 -22.92 -8.15
C GLN A 81 -9.25 -22.23 -8.53
N ARG A 82 -8.23 -22.21 -7.65
CA ARG A 82 -6.92 -21.66 -7.95
C ARG A 82 -6.10 -22.46 -8.96
N MET A 83 -6.39 -23.74 -9.14
CA MET A 83 -5.75 -24.57 -10.18
C MET A 83 -6.31 -24.24 -11.58
N VAL A 84 -7.56 -23.82 -11.67
CA VAL A 84 -8.22 -23.42 -12.94
C VAL A 84 -7.76 -22.04 -13.42
N ALA A 85 -7.20 -21.19 -12.54
CA ALA A 85 -6.75 -19.83 -12.87
C ALA A 85 -5.53 -19.75 -13.81
N ARG A 86 -5.05 -20.87 -14.33
CA ARG A 86 -3.97 -20.92 -15.32
C ARG A 86 -4.49 -21.58 -16.59
N GLU A 87 -4.39 -20.86 -17.70
CA GLU A 87 -4.63 -21.44 -19.02
C GLU A 87 -3.71 -22.63 -19.29
N ALA A 88 -4.24 -23.64 -20.01
CA ALA A 88 -3.45 -24.75 -20.46
C ALA A 88 -2.26 -24.26 -21.30
N THR A 89 -1.06 -24.70 -20.98
CA THR A 89 0.15 -24.29 -21.69
C THR A 89 0.28 -25.03 -23.00
N ARG A 90 0.47 -24.31 -24.11
CA ARG A 90 0.81 -24.95 -25.39
C ARG A 90 2.22 -25.55 -25.34
N ALA A 91 2.30 -26.86 -25.63
CA ALA A 91 3.55 -27.59 -25.74
C ALA A 91 4.09 -27.41 -27.16
N GLU A 92 4.82 -26.35 -27.43
CA GLU A 92 5.47 -26.16 -28.75
C GLU A 92 6.98 -26.02 -28.56
N GLY A 93 7.73 -27.03 -28.97
CA GLY A 93 9.14 -26.96 -29.32
C GLY A 93 10.17 -26.80 -28.17
N LYS A 94 9.77 -27.06 -26.93
CA LYS A 94 10.67 -26.90 -25.74
C LYS A 94 11.36 -28.20 -25.31
N GLY A 95 11.18 -29.30 -26.07
CA GLY A 95 11.81 -30.59 -25.80
C GLY A 95 10.90 -31.60 -25.08
N VAL A 96 11.21 -32.91 -25.23
CA VAL A 96 10.39 -34.05 -24.79
C VAL A 96 10.03 -34.02 -23.29
N GLY A 97 10.89 -33.52 -22.45
CA GLY A 97 10.64 -33.36 -21.00
C GLY A 97 9.57 -32.32 -20.72
N TYR A 98 9.60 -31.20 -21.43
CA TYR A 98 8.60 -30.14 -21.32
C TYR A 98 7.25 -30.59 -21.87
N ASP A 99 7.25 -31.30 -23.01
CA ASP A 99 6.03 -31.79 -23.62
C ASP A 99 5.28 -32.80 -22.74
N ARG A 100 6.00 -33.72 -22.07
CA ARG A 100 5.43 -34.62 -21.06
C ARG A 100 4.88 -33.86 -19.85
N TRP A 101 5.61 -32.88 -19.35
CA TRP A 101 5.16 -32.04 -18.25
C TRP A 101 3.89 -31.25 -18.65
N ALA A 102 3.90 -30.63 -19.82
CA ALA A 102 2.77 -29.87 -20.33
C ALA A 102 1.52 -30.75 -20.51
N ALA A 103 1.67 -31.98 -21.06
CA ALA A 103 0.57 -32.92 -21.19
C ALA A 103 -0.08 -33.28 -19.85
N VAL A 104 0.75 -33.59 -18.81
CA VAL A 104 0.26 -33.89 -17.46
C VAL A 104 -0.35 -32.65 -16.82
N HIS A 105 0.25 -31.49 -17.01
CA HIS A 105 -0.26 -30.21 -16.50
C HIS A 105 -1.61 -29.87 -17.13
N ASN A 106 -1.74 -29.98 -18.45
CA ASN A 106 -2.98 -29.72 -19.19
C ASN A 106 -4.09 -30.67 -18.77
N LEU A 107 -3.78 -31.96 -18.59
CA LEU A 107 -4.77 -32.94 -18.12
C LEU A 107 -5.30 -32.56 -16.72
N LYS A 108 -4.43 -32.13 -15.82
CA LYS A 108 -4.83 -31.66 -14.48
C LYS A 108 -5.69 -30.40 -14.56
N GLN A 109 -5.33 -29.45 -15.44
CA GLN A 109 -6.11 -28.23 -15.64
C GLN A 109 -7.50 -28.55 -16.25
N MET A 110 -7.57 -29.46 -17.21
CA MET A 110 -8.84 -29.93 -17.80
C MET A 110 -9.72 -30.59 -16.74
N ALA A 111 -9.17 -31.49 -15.92
CA ALA A 111 -9.92 -32.13 -14.84
C ALA A 111 -10.44 -31.12 -13.83
N ALA A 112 -9.61 -30.13 -13.43
CA ALA A 112 -10.01 -29.05 -12.55
C ALA A 112 -11.08 -28.14 -13.19
N THR A 113 -10.99 -27.91 -14.49
CA THR A 113 -11.99 -27.13 -15.25
C THR A 113 -13.36 -27.81 -15.26
N VAL A 114 -13.41 -29.12 -15.52
CA VAL A 114 -14.66 -29.90 -15.47
C VAL A 114 -15.24 -29.85 -14.03
N ALA A 115 -14.42 -30.13 -13.03
CA ALA A 115 -14.86 -30.07 -11.64
C ALA A 115 -15.40 -28.67 -11.24
N ALA A 116 -14.76 -27.59 -11.69
CA ALA A 116 -15.25 -26.25 -11.45
C ALA A 116 -16.56 -25.97 -12.20
N TYR A 117 -16.68 -26.42 -13.44
CA TYR A 117 -17.89 -26.28 -14.23
C TYR A 117 -19.09 -26.97 -13.55
N GLU A 118 -18.87 -28.21 -13.08
CA GLU A 118 -19.86 -28.94 -12.28
C GLU A 118 -20.19 -28.30 -10.94
N GLN A 119 -19.15 -27.79 -10.23
CA GLN A 119 -19.33 -27.12 -8.94
C GLN A 119 -20.14 -25.82 -9.06
N TYR A 120 -19.97 -25.07 -10.15
CA TYR A 120 -20.78 -23.89 -10.46
C TYR A 120 -22.19 -24.25 -10.96
N GLY A 121 -22.45 -25.53 -11.24
CA GLY A 121 -23.75 -26.02 -11.73
C GLY A 121 -24.08 -25.56 -13.15
N PHE A 122 -23.07 -25.23 -13.93
CA PHE A 122 -23.29 -24.87 -15.33
C PHE A 122 -23.70 -26.09 -16.14
N THR A 123 -24.76 -25.95 -16.92
CA THR A 123 -25.27 -27.00 -17.80
C THR A 123 -25.11 -26.66 -19.29
N SER A 124 -24.77 -25.40 -19.59
CA SER A 124 -24.54 -24.94 -20.95
C SER A 124 -23.46 -23.82 -20.98
N PRO A 125 -22.80 -23.63 -22.16
CA PRO A 125 -21.83 -22.53 -22.33
C PRO A 125 -22.45 -21.14 -22.14
N GLU A 126 -23.72 -20.98 -22.47
CA GLU A 126 -24.44 -19.69 -22.31
C GLU A 126 -24.57 -19.29 -20.83
N GLN A 127 -24.76 -20.30 -19.96
CA GLN A 127 -24.79 -20.03 -18.50
C GLN A 127 -23.42 -19.55 -17.97
N LEU A 128 -22.33 -20.13 -18.50
CA LEU A 128 -20.99 -19.68 -18.18
C LEU A 128 -20.77 -18.22 -18.65
N ASP A 129 -21.20 -17.91 -19.88
CA ASP A 129 -21.08 -16.55 -20.41
C ASP A 129 -21.93 -15.53 -19.64
N ALA A 130 -23.13 -15.91 -19.24
CA ALA A 130 -23.97 -15.10 -18.36
C ALA A 130 -23.31 -14.86 -16.99
N ALA A 131 -22.72 -15.91 -16.41
CA ALA A 131 -22.00 -15.81 -15.14
C ALA A 131 -20.74 -14.91 -15.23
N ILE A 132 -20.00 -14.98 -16.34
CA ILE A 132 -18.87 -14.10 -16.63
C ILE A 132 -19.36 -12.65 -16.73
N THR A 133 -20.44 -12.40 -17.46
CA THR A 133 -21.01 -11.06 -17.61
C THR A 133 -21.44 -10.48 -16.27
N ALA A 134 -22.13 -11.28 -15.45
CA ALA A 134 -22.54 -10.88 -14.11
C ALA A 134 -21.32 -10.58 -13.20
N ALA A 135 -20.30 -11.44 -13.24
CA ALA A 135 -19.08 -11.22 -12.46
C ALA A 135 -18.32 -9.95 -12.87
N TYR A 136 -18.34 -9.59 -14.16
CA TYR A 136 -17.79 -8.31 -14.62
C TYR A 136 -18.60 -7.12 -14.14
N ALA A 137 -19.93 -7.19 -14.12
CA ALA A 137 -20.78 -6.14 -13.57
C ALA A 137 -20.49 -5.94 -12.07
N ASP A 138 -20.44 -7.03 -11.30
CA ASP A 138 -20.09 -6.99 -9.86
C ASP A 138 -18.69 -6.38 -9.60
N LEU A 139 -17.72 -6.71 -10.45
CA LEU A 139 -16.37 -6.14 -10.36
C LEU A 139 -16.35 -4.65 -10.71
N HIS A 140 -17.12 -4.25 -11.72
CA HIS A 140 -17.25 -2.85 -12.13
C HIS A 140 -17.85 -2.01 -10.99
N ASP A 141 -18.94 -2.49 -10.37
CA ASP A 141 -19.60 -1.80 -9.26
C ASP A 141 -18.69 -1.67 -8.05
N SER A 142 -18.00 -2.76 -7.69
CA SER A 142 -17.00 -2.73 -6.62
C SER A 142 -15.84 -1.74 -6.91
N THR A 143 -15.44 -1.61 -8.17
CA THR A 143 -14.43 -0.63 -8.59
C THR A 143 -14.94 0.81 -8.45
N ALA A 144 -16.21 1.05 -8.80
CA ALA A 144 -16.83 2.37 -8.65
C ALA A 144 -16.93 2.76 -7.16
N GLU A 145 -17.38 1.83 -6.30
CA GLU A 145 -17.41 2.06 -4.85
C GLU A 145 -16.03 2.40 -4.27
N LEU A 146 -14.98 1.67 -4.68
CA LEU A 146 -13.61 1.97 -4.24
C LEU A 146 -13.15 3.35 -4.67
N LYS A 147 -13.45 3.77 -5.90
CA LYS A 147 -13.10 5.10 -6.40
C LYS A 147 -13.80 6.22 -5.60
N THR A 148 -15.06 6.02 -5.23
CA THR A 148 -15.77 7.01 -4.41
C THR A 148 -15.19 7.13 -3.02
N LEU A 149 -14.81 6.01 -2.38
CA LEU A 149 -14.14 6.01 -1.09
C LEU A 149 -12.74 6.65 -1.16
N GLU A 150 -12.00 6.40 -2.22
CA GLU A 150 -10.68 7.00 -2.44
C GLU A 150 -10.78 8.52 -2.63
N ALA A 151 -11.75 9.00 -3.39
CA ALA A 151 -12.01 10.42 -3.54
C ALA A 151 -12.38 11.07 -2.21
N ALA A 152 -13.34 10.48 -1.47
CA ALA A 152 -13.73 10.98 -0.16
C ALA A 152 -12.55 11.00 0.84
N LEU A 153 -11.70 9.98 0.80
CA LEU A 153 -10.49 9.92 1.64
C LEU A 153 -9.50 11.02 1.27
N GLN A 154 -9.31 11.29 -0.01
CA GLN A 154 -8.43 12.36 -0.51
C GLN A 154 -8.93 13.73 -0.06
N ASP A 155 -10.24 14.01 -0.24
CA ASP A 155 -10.86 15.26 0.18
C ASP A 155 -10.70 15.52 1.68
N LYS A 156 -10.90 14.47 2.51
CA LYS A 156 -10.72 14.58 3.97
C LYS A 156 -9.27 14.83 4.37
N LYS A 157 -8.31 14.19 3.71
CA LYS A 157 -6.88 14.42 3.95
C LYS A 157 -6.45 15.82 3.52
N GLU A 158 -6.98 16.29 2.40
CA GLU A 158 -6.71 17.64 1.92
C GLU A 158 -7.25 18.69 2.89
N LEU A 159 -8.51 18.54 3.33
CA LEU A 159 -9.11 19.39 4.35
C LEU A 159 -8.30 19.38 5.65
N GLN A 160 -7.88 18.21 6.11
CA GLN A 160 -7.03 18.07 7.31
C GLN A 160 -5.72 18.86 7.15
N GLY A 161 -5.11 18.81 5.97
CA GLY A 161 -3.90 19.57 5.65
C GLY A 161 -4.14 21.09 5.75
N TYR A 162 -5.25 21.60 5.22
CA TYR A 162 -5.60 23.02 5.31
C TYR A 162 -5.95 23.44 6.75
N VAL A 163 -6.68 22.62 7.48
CA VAL A 163 -6.99 22.88 8.90
C VAL A 163 -5.70 22.97 9.73
N LEU A 164 -4.75 22.07 9.51
CA LEU A 164 -3.47 22.08 10.23
C LEU A 164 -2.65 23.33 9.89
N ARG A 165 -2.55 23.69 8.61
CA ARG A 165 -1.83 24.91 8.17
C ARG A 165 -2.46 26.16 8.77
N TYR A 166 -3.79 26.26 8.74
CA TYR A 166 -4.53 27.36 9.31
C TYR A 166 -4.37 27.46 10.83
N ALA A 167 -4.35 26.32 11.53
CA ALA A 167 -4.11 26.29 12.97
C ALA A 167 -2.71 26.76 13.35
N LYS A 168 -1.67 26.40 12.56
CA LYS A 168 -0.29 26.85 12.80
C LYS A 168 -0.11 28.37 12.68
N THR A 169 -0.93 29.02 11.86
CA THR A 169 -0.87 30.50 11.70
C THR A 169 -1.72 31.26 12.72
N LYS A 170 -2.30 30.57 13.72
CA LYS A 170 -3.21 31.19 14.69
C LYS A 170 -2.56 32.34 15.43
N ASP A 171 -1.38 32.12 16.02
CA ASP A 171 -0.69 33.11 16.84
C ASP A 171 -0.33 34.37 16.03
N VAL A 172 0.07 34.18 14.78
CA VAL A 172 0.36 35.30 13.85
C VAL A 172 -0.91 36.09 13.51
N ARG A 173 -2.02 35.41 13.25
CA ARG A 173 -3.31 36.05 12.99
C ARG A 173 -3.87 36.80 14.22
N ASP A 174 -3.71 36.24 15.37
CA ASP A 174 -4.13 36.89 16.63
C ASP A 174 -3.19 38.03 16.98
N GLY A 175 -1.87 37.91 16.72
CA GLY A 175 -0.90 38.98 16.82
C GLY A 175 -1.23 40.18 15.92
N LEU A 176 -1.75 39.97 14.71
CA LEU A 176 -2.22 41.06 13.83
C LEU A 176 -3.42 41.80 14.44
N LYS A 177 -4.38 41.08 15.03
CA LYS A 177 -5.54 41.72 15.68
C LYS A 177 -5.13 42.59 16.89
N ALA A 178 -4.05 42.21 17.55
CA ALA A 178 -3.52 42.96 18.70
C ALA A 178 -2.85 44.30 18.32
N GLN A 179 -2.52 44.52 17.02
CA GLN A 179 -1.89 45.77 16.55
C GLN A 179 -2.90 46.92 16.56
N LYS A 180 -2.54 48.01 17.24
CA LYS A 180 -3.45 49.16 17.49
C LYS A 180 -3.56 50.15 16.32
N SER A 181 -2.55 50.22 15.44
CA SER A 181 -2.54 51.16 14.31
C SER A 181 -2.38 50.46 12.96
N ASP A 182 -2.88 51.10 11.91
CA ASP A 182 -2.79 50.51 10.55
C ASP A 182 -1.35 50.41 10.06
N LYS A 183 -0.48 51.36 10.46
CA LYS A 183 0.96 51.32 10.16
C LYS A 183 1.61 50.08 10.85
N ALA A 184 1.26 49.82 12.10
CA ALA A 184 1.77 48.66 12.84
C ALA A 184 1.24 47.35 12.26
N ARG A 185 -0.03 47.31 11.80
CA ARG A 185 -0.62 46.16 11.11
C ARG A 185 0.08 45.87 9.78
N ALA A 186 0.37 46.90 9.00
CA ALA A 186 1.08 46.75 7.73
C ALA A 186 2.50 46.20 7.94
N ALA A 187 3.25 46.76 8.87
CA ALA A 187 4.60 46.29 9.23
C ALA A 187 4.58 44.87 9.76
N TYR A 188 3.59 44.51 10.59
CA TYR A 188 3.43 43.17 11.12
C TYR A 188 3.09 42.14 10.00
N ARG A 189 2.20 42.54 9.07
CA ARG A 189 1.90 41.71 7.89
C ARG A 189 3.11 41.48 7.01
N GLN A 190 3.90 42.50 6.75
CA GLN A 190 5.13 42.37 5.97
C GLN A 190 6.14 41.44 6.66
N LYS A 191 6.27 41.54 7.98
CA LYS A 191 7.17 40.67 8.76
C LYS A 191 6.75 39.19 8.71
N HIS A 192 5.46 38.90 8.64
CA HIS A 192 4.88 37.55 8.68
C HIS A 192 4.14 37.21 7.37
N GLU A 193 4.64 37.72 6.24
CA GLU A 193 3.97 37.58 4.94
C GLU A 193 3.70 36.13 4.55
N SER A 194 4.68 35.25 4.75
CA SER A 194 4.55 33.81 4.46
C SER A 194 3.41 33.14 5.24
N ASP A 195 3.27 33.49 6.51
CA ASP A 195 2.22 32.92 7.36
C ASP A 195 0.83 33.42 6.92
N PHE A 196 0.73 34.71 6.50
CA PHE A 196 -0.52 35.23 5.97
C PHE A 196 -0.89 34.64 4.62
N ILE A 197 0.07 34.40 3.74
CA ILE A 197 -0.18 33.70 2.46
C ILE A 197 -0.77 32.30 2.73
N ILE A 198 -0.19 31.57 3.70
CA ILE A 198 -0.68 30.24 4.10
C ILE A 198 -2.09 30.34 4.69
N ALA A 199 -2.33 31.30 5.58
CA ALA A 199 -3.62 31.51 6.21
C ALA A 199 -4.71 31.89 5.19
N ASP A 200 -4.39 32.79 4.27
CA ASP A 200 -5.30 33.27 3.21
C ASP A 200 -5.64 32.15 2.21
N ALA A 201 -4.66 31.33 1.84
CA ALA A 201 -4.86 30.13 1.02
C ALA A 201 -5.81 29.13 1.71
N ALA A 202 -5.61 28.88 2.99
CA ALA A 202 -6.50 28.00 3.75
C ALA A 202 -7.92 28.59 3.89
N ALA A 203 -8.02 29.88 4.17
CA ALA A 203 -9.31 30.58 4.27
C ALA A 203 -10.08 30.61 2.94
N ARG A 204 -9.36 30.69 1.82
CA ARG A 204 -9.94 30.57 0.46
C ARG A 204 -10.51 29.18 0.25
N TYR A 205 -9.72 28.14 0.52
CA TYR A 205 -10.16 26.75 0.43
C TYR A 205 -11.45 26.51 1.23
N PHE A 206 -11.52 26.99 2.48
CA PHE A 206 -12.72 26.79 3.31
C PHE A 206 -13.96 27.50 2.73
N ARG A 207 -13.81 28.66 2.12
CA ARG A 207 -14.90 29.39 1.46
C ARG A 207 -15.38 28.66 0.19
N GLU A 208 -14.46 28.22 -0.64
CA GLU A 208 -14.74 27.49 -1.88
C GLU A 208 -15.49 26.17 -1.61
N HIS A 209 -15.16 25.50 -0.50
CA HIS A 209 -15.80 24.25 -0.08
C HIS A 209 -16.98 24.46 0.89
N GLY A 210 -17.42 25.70 1.10
CA GLY A 210 -18.58 26.01 1.93
C GLY A 210 -18.43 25.65 3.42
N ILE A 211 -17.19 25.57 3.92
CA ILE A 211 -16.90 25.16 5.29
C ILE A 211 -17.08 26.34 6.23
N LYS A 212 -18.26 26.41 6.86
CA LYS A 212 -18.61 27.48 7.81
C LYS A 212 -18.01 27.27 9.20
N LYS A 213 -17.89 26.01 9.63
CA LYS A 213 -17.34 25.64 10.94
C LYS A 213 -16.18 24.68 10.71
N LEU A 214 -14.99 25.10 11.15
CA LEU A 214 -13.80 24.26 11.01
C LEU A 214 -13.91 23.03 11.91
N PRO A 215 -13.77 21.83 11.33
CA PRO A 215 -13.66 20.61 12.13
C PRO A 215 -12.34 20.59 12.89
N THR A 216 -12.28 19.83 13.96
CA THR A 216 -11.03 19.63 14.69
C THR A 216 -10.12 18.66 13.92
N TYR A 217 -8.82 18.80 14.09
CA TYR A 217 -7.85 17.85 13.53
C TYR A 217 -8.17 16.40 13.98
N LYS A 218 -8.52 16.23 15.26
CA LYS A 218 -8.84 14.92 15.85
C LYS A 218 -10.10 14.31 15.22
N SER A 219 -11.14 15.10 14.95
CA SER A 219 -12.36 14.56 14.32
C SER A 219 -12.08 14.15 12.87
N LEU A 220 -11.30 14.95 12.10
CA LEU A 220 -10.90 14.58 10.75
C LEU A 220 -10.01 13.33 10.72
N GLN A 221 -9.14 13.19 11.70
CA GLN A 221 -8.31 12.01 11.83
C GLN A 221 -9.16 10.74 12.04
N ALA A 222 -10.16 10.80 12.91
CA ALA A 222 -11.08 9.69 13.13
C ALA A 222 -11.89 9.35 11.86
N GLU A 223 -12.38 10.37 11.13
CA GLU A 223 -13.08 10.17 9.85
C GLU A 223 -12.18 9.52 8.79
N ILE A 224 -10.91 9.96 8.69
CA ILE A 224 -9.91 9.38 7.78
C ILE A 224 -9.61 7.92 8.15
N GLU A 225 -9.49 7.61 9.43
CA GLU A 225 -9.26 6.24 9.91
C GLU A 225 -10.45 5.34 9.57
N GLN A 226 -11.69 5.82 9.78
CA GLN A 226 -12.90 5.09 9.41
C GLN A 226 -12.97 4.85 7.91
N LEU A 227 -12.81 5.88 7.06
CA LEU A 227 -12.81 5.74 5.60
C LEU A 227 -11.70 4.81 5.11
N THR A 228 -10.55 4.79 5.79
CA THR A 228 -9.45 3.88 5.47
C THR A 228 -9.82 2.44 5.79
N ALA A 229 -10.49 2.20 6.92
CA ALA A 229 -10.99 0.88 7.30
C ALA A 229 -12.04 0.37 6.29
N ASP A 230 -13.00 1.23 5.94
CA ASP A 230 -14.05 0.92 4.96
C ASP A 230 -13.45 0.62 3.57
N LYS A 231 -12.49 1.43 3.10
CA LYS A 231 -11.75 1.17 1.87
C LYS A 231 -11.05 -0.19 1.89
N ASN A 232 -10.39 -0.53 2.99
CA ASN A 232 -9.67 -1.80 3.10
C ASN A 232 -10.63 -3.00 3.09
N ALA A 233 -11.79 -2.89 3.71
CA ALA A 233 -12.83 -3.91 3.68
C ALA A 233 -13.35 -4.11 2.24
N ARG A 234 -13.68 -3.01 1.53
CA ARG A 234 -14.14 -3.05 0.13
C ARG A 234 -13.05 -3.54 -0.83
N TYR A 235 -11.78 -3.26 -0.55
CA TYR A 235 -10.67 -3.75 -1.36
C TYR A 235 -10.52 -5.28 -1.29
N ASN A 236 -10.83 -5.89 -0.15
CA ASN A 236 -10.84 -7.35 -0.04
C ASN A 236 -11.97 -7.96 -0.89
N ASP A 237 -13.18 -7.40 -0.83
CA ASP A 237 -14.31 -7.79 -1.68
C ASP A 237 -13.97 -7.64 -3.18
N TYR A 238 -13.39 -6.52 -3.59
CA TYR A 238 -12.90 -6.30 -4.94
C TYR A 238 -11.91 -7.38 -5.39
N ARG A 239 -10.98 -7.77 -4.52
CA ARG A 239 -10.01 -8.83 -4.84
C ARG A 239 -10.68 -10.17 -5.07
N GLU A 240 -11.67 -10.52 -4.26
CA GLU A 240 -12.43 -11.77 -4.41
C GLU A 240 -13.22 -11.77 -5.73
N LYS A 241 -13.91 -10.67 -6.04
CA LYS A 241 -14.63 -10.51 -7.32
C LYS A 241 -13.71 -10.58 -8.53
N LYS A 242 -12.55 -9.93 -8.46
CA LYS A 242 -11.53 -9.98 -9.51
C LYS A 242 -10.99 -11.39 -9.73
N GLU A 243 -10.78 -12.15 -8.67
CA GLU A 243 -10.33 -13.53 -8.75
C GLU A 243 -11.42 -14.40 -9.36
N ARG A 244 -12.69 -14.20 -8.99
CA ARG A 244 -13.83 -14.90 -9.59
C ARG A 244 -13.93 -14.67 -11.11
N VAL A 245 -13.75 -13.43 -11.57
CA VAL A 245 -13.73 -13.13 -13.01
C VAL A 245 -12.62 -13.92 -13.71
N ARG A 246 -11.42 -13.94 -13.13
CA ARG A 246 -10.27 -14.68 -13.69
C ARG A 246 -10.53 -16.18 -13.75
N GLU A 247 -11.11 -16.75 -12.69
CA GLU A 247 -11.45 -18.17 -12.63
C GLU A 247 -12.46 -18.53 -13.73
N LEU A 248 -13.55 -17.79 -13.86
CA LEU A 248 -14.56 -18.03 -14.88
C LEU A 248 -14.01 -17.89 -16.30
N GLN A 249 -13.13 -16.90 -16.54
CA GLN A 249 -12.45 -16.75 -17.83
C GLN A 249 -11.51 -17.93 -18.12
N ALA A 250 -10.76 -18.41 -17.14
CA ALA A 250 -9.90 -19.58 -17.30
C ALA A 250 -10.71 -20.83 -17.60
N VAL A 251 -11.86 -21.02 -16.93
CA VAL A 251 -12.81 -22.11 -17.25
C VAL A 251 -13.26 -22.03 -18.69
N LYS A 252 -13.69 -20.85 -19.16
CA LYS A 252 -14.11 -20.64 -20.56
C LYS A 252 -12.98 -20.93 -21.54
N GLY A 253 -11.78 -20.41 -21.30
CA GLY A 253 -10.61 -20.63 -22.16
C GLY A 253 -10.20 -22.08 -22.22
N ASN A 254 -10.23 -22.80 -21.10
CA ASN A 254 -9.91 -24.24 -21.08
C ASN A 254 -10.99 -25.09 -21.80
N ILE A 255 -12.27 -24.76 -21.62
CA ILE A 255 -13.36 -25.47 -22.36
C ILE A 255 -13.20 -25.27 -23.86
N ALA A 256 -12.91 -24.05 -24.31
CA ALA A 256 -12.69 -23.77 -25.73
C ALA A 256 -11.49 -24.54 -26.34
N GLN A 257 -10.53 -24.99 -25.52
CA GLN A 257 -9.41 -25.83 -25.96
C GLN A 257 -9.75 -27.33 -25.94
N MET A 258 -10.80 -27.72 -25.22
CA MET A 258 -11.26 -29.12 -25.14
C MET A 258 -12.19 -29.51 -26.28
N MET A 259 -12.85 -28.54 -26.90
CA MET A 259 -13.76 -28.68 -28.05
C MET A 259 -12.98 -28.60 -29.37
#